data_91025fe410a8c51e5089e0c6746096d6
#
_entry.id   91025fe410a8c51e5089e0c6746096d6
#
_cell.length_a   1.000
_cell.length_b   1.000
_cell.length_c   1.000
_cell.angle_alpha   90.00
_cell.angle_beta   90.00
_cell.angle_gamma   90.00
#
_symmetry.space_group_name_H-M   'P 1'
#
loop_
_entity.id
_entity.type
_entity.pdbx_description
1 polymer ?
#
loop_
_entity_poly.entity_id
_entity_poly.type
_entity_poly.pdbx_seq_one_letter_code
_entity_poly.pdbx_strand_id
1 'polypeptide(L)'
;MSRLGYLFTAVSSAVLLVVLATVHTALGASAPPSLAQQSALAGTAGCGKAPTLRSGTQSITTSGKNRSYILRIPDNYNNATPYRLIFGFHWNGGTANDVDSGGTSGYPWSYYGLRALSNNTAIFVAPQGFNNGWANSGGEDTTFVDDMIRRIEADLCVDTSQRFAMGFSYGGGMSYSLACNRATVFRAVAVYSGGQLSGCSGGNEPIAYIGLHGLRDPVLNISTGRSLRDRFVRNNGCTPQNPPEPAQGSLTHIVTYYSGCRAGYPVAWAAFDAGHTPNPVDGKPGDLEPGEKSWTRPVVWNFFTQFGGSDPNPTPTPTPTPTPTPTVNPPTTGALKGVGSGRCLDVSGASQSNGAQTQIWDCNGQSNQQWASTDSGELRVYGGKCLDVNGAGTADGTSVIIWDCNGQNNQKWRLNADGTITAVGANKCLDISGAGTANGTKVQIWTCHGGANQQWSRA
;
A
#
# COMPACT_ATOMS: atom_id res chain seq x y z
N MET A 1 68.41 -24.52 39.60
CA MET A 1 69.71 -23.90 40.02
C MET A 1 69.56 -22.41 39.88
N SER A 2 69.86 -21.72 41.02
CA SER A 2 70.29 -20.38 41.25
C SER A 2 69.36 -19.23 40.83
N ARG A 3 68.57 -18.63 41.67
CA ARG A 3 68.82 -17.67 42.80
C ARG A 3 69.55 -16.39 42.38
N LEU A 4 68.88 -15.30 42.67
CA LEU A 4 69.30 -14.04 43.37
C LEU A 4 68.63 -12.84 42.67
N GLY A 5 67.98 -11.87 43.25
CA GLY A 5 67.84 -11.40 44.60
C GLY A 5 68.20 -9.90 44.66
N TYR A 6 67.26 -9.14 45.28
CA TYR A 6 67.44 -7.77 45.91
C TYR A 6 67.60 -6.56 44.96
N LEU A 7 67.18 -5.34 45.22
CA LEU A 7 66.96 -4.58 46.46
C LEU A 7 66.01 -3.38 46.23
N PHE A 8 65.31 -2.99 47.25
CA PHE A 8 64.59 -1.74 47.48
C PHE A 8 65.49 -0.46 47.42
N THR A 9 64.92 0.64 46.92
CA THR A 9 65.13 1.94 47.52
C THR A 9 63.94 2.85 47.36
N ALA A 10 63.35 3.25 48.46
CA ALA A 10 62.39 4.32 48.60
C ALA A 10 63.12 5.68 48.64
N VAL A 11 62.58 6.63 47.88
CA VAL A 11 62.87 8.05 48.17
C VAL A 11 61.54 8.83 48.13
N SER A 12 61.17 9.35 49.26
CA SER A 12 60.13 10.35 49.48
C SER A 12 60.63 11.72 49.00
N SER A 13 59.80 12.47 48.29
CA SER A 13 59.87 13.94 48.33
C SER A 13 58.62 14.63 47.84
N ALA A 14 58.04 15.34 48.75
CA ALA A 14 57.40 16.65 48.74
C ALA A 14 56.35 16.97 47.62
N VAL A 15 55.17 17.16 48.08
CA VAL A 15 54.04 17.84 47.49
C VAL A 15 54.32 19.30 47.24
N LEU A 16 54.10 19.75 45.98
CA LEU A 16 53.90 21.17 45.66
C LEU A 16 52.57 21.30 44.93
N LEU A 17 51.53 21.75 45.65
CA LEU A 17 50.24 22.11 45.10
C LEU A 17 50.37 23.41 44.29
N VAL A 18 50.29 23.35 42.97
CA VAL A 18 50.01 24.49 42.11
C VAL A 18 48.56 24.43 41.71
N VAL A 19 47.74 25.31 42.27
CA VAL A 19 46.34 25.51 41.83
C VAL A 19 46.40 26.31 40.53
N LEU A 20 46.19 25.61 39.39
CA LEU A 20 45.88 26.26 38.12
C LEU A 20 44.34 26.31 37.99
N ALA A 21 43.80 27.53 38.10
CA ALA A 21 42.44 27.83 37.71
C ALA A 21 42.28 27.71 36.17
N THR A 22 41.76 26.61 35.70
CA THR A 22 41.37 26.48 34.29
C THR A 22 39.99 27.09 34.10
N VAL A 23 39.93 28.19 33.39
CA VAL A 23 38.70 28.78 32.85
C VAL A 23 38.17 27.81 31.81
N HIS A 24 37.09 27.07 32.15
CA HIS A 24 36.36 26.29 31.19
C HIS A 24 35.45 27.22 30.38
N THR A 25 35.87 27.59 29.18
CA THR A 25 34.95 28.08 28.16
C THR A 25 34.03 26.93 27.78
N ALA A 26 32.78 27.01 28.20
CA ALA A 26 31.73 26.10 27.76
C ALA A 26 31.52 26.29 26.25
N LEU A 27 32.12 25.41 25.43
CA LEU A 27 31.70 25.21 24.07
C LEU A 27 30.29 24.65 24.12
N GLY A 28 29.30 25.46 23.71
CA GLY A 28 27.92 25.06 23.60
C GLY A 28 27.82 23.84 22.68
N ALA A 29 27.60 22.68 23.26
CA ALA A 29 27.18 21.51 22.53
C ALA A 29 25.77 21.82 21.98
N SER A 30 25.69 22.03 20.66
CA SER A 30 24.40 22.07 19.98
C SER A 30 23.67 20.78 20.32
N ALA A 31 22.42 20.90 20.82
CA ALA A 31 21.58 19.77 21.07
C ALA A 31 21.43 18.99 19.75
N PRO A 32 21.39 17.63 19.77
CA PRO A 32 21.12 16.87 18.56
C PRO A 32 19.76 17.29 18.03
N PRO A 33 19.60 17.39 16.68
CA PRO A 33 18.33 17.79 16.08
C PRO A 33 17.23 16.84 16.57
N SER A 34 16.10 17.42 16.95
CA SER A 34 14.93 16.68 17.42
C SER A 34 14.48 15.68 16.35
N LEU A 35 14.00 14.49 16.76
CA LEU A 35 13.47 13.45 15.88
C LEU A 35 12.39 13.95 14.89
N ALA A 36 11.78 15.11 15.16
CA ALA A 36 10.85 15.78 14.24
C ALA A 36 11.52 16.37 12.96
N GLN A 37 12.84 16.49 12.91
CA GLN A 37 13.58 17.00 11.75
C GLN A 37 14.09 15.90 10.79
N GLN A 38 13.88 14.63 11.11
CA GLN A 38 14.28 13.49 10.26
C GLN A 38 13.18 12.94 9.36
N SER A 39 11.99 13.53 9.34
CA SER A 39 10.88 13.13 8.45
C SER A 39 10.83 13.96 7.16
N ALA A 40 11.94 14.43 6.64
CA ALA A 40 11.99 14.84 5.26
C ALA A 40 11.80 13.56 4.42
N LEU A 41 10.67 13.46 3.71
CA LEU A 41 10.44 12.46 2.66
C LEU A 41 11.75 12.31 1.88
N ALA A 42 12.26 11.08 1.73
CA ALA A 42 13.51 10.82 1.02
C ALA A 42 13.29 11.08 -0.48
N GLY A 43 13.22 12.36 -0.82
CA GLY A 43 13.12 12.84 -2.18
C GLY A 43 14.43 12.58 -2.93
N THR A 44 14.31 12.29 -4.21
CA THR A 44 15.43 12.03 -5.10
C THR A 44 16.19 13.29 -5.48
N ALA A 45 17.34 13.14 -6.14
CA ALA A 45 18.15 14.25 -6.63
C ALA A 45 17.43 15.20 -7.60
N GLY A 46 16.31 14.76 -8.21
CA GLY A 46 15.45 15.58 -9.04
C GLY A 46 14.52 16.54 -8.28
N CYS A 47 14.36 16.34 -6.96
CA CYS A 47 13.52 17.24 -6.17
C CYS A 47 14.09 18.66 -6.13
N GLY A 48 13.20 19.63 -6.31
CA GLY A 48 13.55 21.05 -6.35
C GLY A 48 14.18 21.52 -7.68
N LYS A 49 14.44 20.61 -8.65
CA LYS A 49 15.01 20.95 -9.94
C LYS A 49 13.94 21.12 -11.01
N ALA A 50 14.17 22.01 -11.95
CA ALA A 50 13.37 22.06 -13.18
C ALA A 50 13.62 20.79 -14.00
N PRO A 51 12.58 19.99 -14.33
CA PRO A 51 12.77 18.73 -15.02
C PRO A 51 13.16 18.94 -16.49
N THR A 52 14.08 18.13 -16.99
CA THR A 52 14.43 18.07 -18.40
C THR A 52 13.66 16.97 -19.14
N LEU A 53 13.29 15.89 -18.43
CA LEU A 53 12.42 14.84 -18.95
C LEU A 53 11.00 15.38 -19.20
N ARG A 54 10.35 14.85 -20.22
CA ARG A 54 8.97 15.17 -20.60
C ARG A 54 8.18 13.89 -20.78
N SER A 55 6.87 13.97 -20.61
CA SER A 55 5.96 12.86 -20.95
C SER A 55 6.13 12.48 -22.44
N GLY A 56 6.17 11.18 -22.72
CA GLY A 56 6.35 10.62 -24.04
C GLY A 56 7.42 9.55 -24.11
N THR A 57 7.75 9.13 -25.32
CA THR A 57 8.78 8.12 -25.57
C THR A 57 10.17 8.64 -25.24
N GLN A 58 10.89 7.89 -24.45
CA GLN A 58 12.27 8.14 -24.06
C GLN A 58 13.18 7.05 -24.64
N SER A 59 14.40 7.39 -24.98
CA SER A 59 15.43 6.44 -25.40
C SER A 59 16.56 6.42 -24.37
N ILE A 60 17.11 5.23 -24.11
CA ILE A 60 18.21 5.03 -23.16
C ILE A 60 19.13 3.92 -23.67
N THR A 61 20.43 4.09 -23.51
CA THR A 61 21.40 3.03 -23.75
C THR A 61 21.65 2.29 -22.44
N THR A 62 21.40 0.99 -22.42
CA THR A 62 21.62 0.11 -21.29
C THR A 62 22.31 -1.17 -21.75
N SER A 63 23.35 -1.59 -21.05
CA SER A 63 24.19 -2.76 -21.43
C SER A 63 24.64 -2.72 -22.89
N GLY A 64 24.97 -1.52 -23.41
CA GLY A 64 25.41 -1.31 -24.79
C GLY A 64 24.30 -1.40 -25.86
N LYS A 65 23.04 -1.55 -25.46
CA LYS A 65 21.88 -1.67 -26.37
C LYS A 65 20.97 -0.45 -26.23
N ASN A 66 20.43 0.04 -27.35
CA ASN A 66 19.41 1.09 -27.34
C ASN A 66 18.05 0.48 -26.94
N ARG A 67 17.43 1.04 -25.93
CA ARG A 67 16.11 0.66 -25.43
C ARG A 67 15.21 1.90 -25.35
N SER A 68 13.92 1.68 -25.31
CA SER A 68 12.93 2.77 -25.15
C SER A 68 11.91 2.44 -24.06
N TYR A 69 11.31 3.49 -23.53
CA TYR A 69 10.19 3.41 -22.61
C TYR A 69 9.28 4.62 -22.80
N ILE A 70 8.02 4.51 -22.41
CA ILE A 70 7.12 5.66 -22.36
C ILE A 70 7.08 6.15 -20.91
N LEU A 71 7.29 7.45 -20.73
CA LEU A 71 7.22 8.14 -19.45
C LEU A 71 5.95 8.99 -19.41
N ARG A 72 5.22 8.95 -18.28
CA ARG A 72 4.10 9.84 -18.01
C ARG A 72 4.34 10.56 -16.69
N ILE A 73 4.54 11.86 -16.79
CA ILE A 73 4.71 12.78 -15.68
C ILE A 73 3.32 13.40 -15.42
N PRO A 74 2.88 13.61 -14.18
CA PRO A 74 1.64 14.31 -13.87
C PRO A 74 1.54 15.65 -14.57
N ASP A 75 0.37 16.01 -15.10
CA ASP A 75 0.16 17.28 -15.81
C ASP A 75 0.38 18.50 -14.89
N ASN A 76 0.10 18.31 -13.60
CA ASN A 76 0.32 19.29 -12.53
C ASN A 76 1.61 19.02 -11.73
N TYR A 77 2.62 18.45 -12.36
CA TYR A 77 3.87 18.07 -11.68
C TYR A 77 4.51 19.22 -10.94
N ASN A 78 4.78 18.98 -9.65
CA ASN A 78 5.49 19.91 -8.77
C ASN A 78 6.80 19.25 -8.30
N ASN A 79 7.94 19.84 -8.67
CA ASN A 79 9.26 19.30 -8.34
C ASN A 79 9.59 19.33 -6.83
N ALA A 80 8.80 20.00 -6.02
CA ALA A 80 8.94 19.97 -4.55
C ALA A 80 8.16 18.83 -3.89
N THR A 81 7.34 18.10 -4.66
CA THR A 81 6.50 17.00 -4.16
C THR A 81 7.05 15.67 -4.64
N PRO A 82 7.44 14.74 -3.73
CA PRO A 82 7.84 13.40 -4.12
C PRO A 82 6.66 12.58 -4.63
N TYR A 83 6.79 12.00 -5.83
CA TYR A 83 5.76 11.20 -6.48
C TYR A 83 6.05 9.71 -6.40
N ARG A 84 5.00 8.90 -6.39
CA ARG A 84 5.07 7.45 -6.66
C ARG A 84 5.66 7.20 -8.04
N LEU A 85 6.47 6.14 -8.19
CA LEU A 85 7.01 5.69 -9.46
C LEU A 85 6.47 4.29 -9.76
N ILE A 86 5.67 4.16 -10.82
CA ILE A 86 4.93 2.93 -11.13
C ILE A 86 5.34 2.42 -12.52
N PHE A 87 5.90 1.21 -12.57
CA PHE A 87 6.26 0.51 -13.79
C PHE A 87 5.13 -0.44 -14.22
N GLY A 88 4.71 -0.32 -15.48
CA GLY A 88 3.77 -1.25 -16.13
C GLY A 88 4.46 -2.03 -17.23
N PHE A 89 4.51 -3.36 -17.15
CA PHE A 89 5.17 -4.25 -18.10
C PHE A 89 4.13 -4.92 -19.01
N HIS A 90 4.33 -4.81 -20.35
CA HIS A 90 3.44 -5.42 -21.33
C HIS A 90 3.56 -6.97 -21.34
N TRP A 91 2.56 -7.64 -21.90
CA TRP A 91 2.51 -9.09 -22.11
C TRP A 91 3.35 -9.54 -23.31
N ASN A 92 3.42 -10.84 -23.54
CA ASN A 92 4.11 -11.39 -24.72
C ASN A 92 3.42 -10.93 -26.02
N GLY A 93 4.17 -10.30 -26.91
CA GLY A 93 3.66 -9.71 -28.14
C GLY A 93 3.06 -8.31 -27.97
N GLY A 94 2.83 -7.84 -26.74
CA GLY A 94 2.41 -6.48 -26.44
C GLY A 94 3.55 -5.47 -26.50
N THR A 95 3.24 -4.20 -26.34
CA THR A 95 4.18 -3.09 -26.44
C THR A 95 4.04 -2.11 -25.27
N ALA A 96 5.04 -1.25 -25.09
CA ALA A 96 4.94 -0.12 -24.15
C ALA A 96 3.73 0.77 -24.46
N ASN A 97 3.39 0.93 -25.75
CA ASN A 97 2.23 1.73 -26.16
C ASN A 97 0.90 1.10 -25.72
N ASP A 98 0.78 -0.23 -25.73
CA ASP A 98 -0.44 -0.91 -25.27
C ASP A 98 -0.67 -0.68 -23.77
N VAL A 99 0.40 -0.70 -22.99
CA VAL A 99 0.32 -0.38 -21.55
C VAL A 99 -0.02 1.09 -21.34
N ASP A 100 0.62 1.98 -22.07
CA ASP A 100 0.44 3.43 -21.90
C ASP A 100 -0.94 3.91 -22.36
N SER A 101 -1.42 3.44 -23.52
CA SER A 101 -2.72 3.84 -24.06
C SER A 101 -3.90 3.09 -23.45
N GLY A 102 -3.65 1.90 -22.88
CA GLY A 102 -4.68 0.95 -22.48
C GLY A 102 -5.17 0.06 -23.63
N GLY A 103 -4.46 0.06 -24.76
CA GLY A 103 -4.80 -0.75 -25.93
C GLY A 103 -6.21 -0.44 -26.46
N THR A 104 -6.94 -1.48 -26.83
CA THR A 104 -8.33 -1.36 -27.32
C THR A 104 -9.32 -0.86 -26.27
N SER A 105 -9.01 -1.04 -24.97
CA SER A 105 -9.82 -0.56 -23.85
C SER A 105 -9.62 0.94 -23.55
N GLY A 106 -8.62 1.57 -24.16
CA GLY A 106 -8.35 2.99 -24.07
C GLY A 106 -7.86 3.48 -22.70
N TYR A 107 -7.83 4.80 -22.54
CA TYR A 107 -7.30 5.47 -21.33
C TYR A 107 -7.81 4.93 -19.99
N PRO A 108 -9.08 4.51 -19.83
CA PRO A 108 -9.52 3.89 -18.57
C PRO A 108 -8.73 2.67 -18.15
N TRP A 109 -8.02 2.03 -19.09
CA TRP A 109 -7.17 0.86 -18.85
C TRP A 109 -5.67 1.17 -18.91
N SER A 110 -5.27 2.40 -19.22
CA SER A 110 -3.88 2.85 -19.24
C SER A 110 -3.17 2.45 -17.92
N TYR A 111 -2.03 1.78 -18.06
CA TYR A 111 -1.30 1.18 -16.94
C TYR A 111 -2.19 0.29 -16.08
N TYR A 112 -2.88 -0.67 -16.71
CA TYR A 112 -3.81 -1.57 -16.03
C TYR A 112 -4.89 -0.82 -15.23
N GLY A 113 -5.28 0.37 -15.72
CA GLY A 113 -6.27 1.25 -15.13
C GLY A 113 -5.79 2.12 -13.97
N LEU A 114 -4.53 2.02 -13.56
CA LEU A 114 -4.02 2.76 -12.42
C LEU A 114 -3.75 4.23 -12.74
N ARG A 115 -3.43 4.56 -14.00
CA ARG A 115 -3.17 5.94 -14.39
C ARG A 115 -4.40 6.83 -14.18
N ALA A 116 -5.57 6.37 -14.56
CA ALA A 116 -6.83 7.09 -14.33
C ALA A 116 -7.17 7.23 -12.84
N LEU A 117 -6.86 6.20 -12.03
CA LEU A 117 -7.09 6.22 -10.58
C LEU A 117 -6.09 7.10 -9.83
N SER A 118 -4.90 7.29 -10.39
CA SER A 118 -3.83 8.06 -9.72
C SER A 118 -4.17 9.54 -9.57
N ASN A 119 -5.07 10.07 -10.37
CA ASN A 119 -5.43 11.49 -10.36
C ASN A 119 -4.19 12.41 -10.29
N ASN A 120 -3.22 12.17 -11.17
CA ASN A 120 -1.97 12.92 -11.24
C ASN A 120 -1.07 12.85 -9.97
N THR A 121 -1.17 11.78 -9.17
CA THR A 121 -0.33 11.59 -7.96
C THR A 121 0.81 10.58 -8.16
N ALA A 122 1.06 10.12 -9.39
CA ALA A 122 2.10 9.16 -9.71
C ALA A 122 2.76 9.43 -11.06
N ILE A 123 4.04 9.09 -11.16
CA ILE A 123 4.81 9.01 -12.39
C ILE A 123 4.71 7.57 -12.90
N PHE A 124 4.39 7.39 -14.19
CA PHE A 124 4.24 6.08 -14.80
C PHE A 124 5.32 5.83 -15.85
N VAL A 125 5.76 4.58 -15.93
CA VAL A 125 6.78 4.10 -16.86
C VAL A 125 6.27 2.83 -17.53
N ALA A 126 6.21 2.83 -18.88
CA ALA A 126 5.96 1.64 -19.67
C ALA A 126 7.23 1.29 -20.46
N PRO A 127 8.04 0.34 -19.99
CA PRO A 127 9.23 -0.11 -20.69
C PRO A 127 8.88 -0.92 -21.94
N GLN A 128 9.73 -0.87 -22.99
CA GLN A 128 9.63 -1.73 -24.16
C GLN A 128 10.59 -2.91 -24.02
N GLY A 129 10.05 -4.10 -23.99
CA GLY A 129 10.79 -5.36 -24.00
C GLY A 129 11.33 -5.70 -25.37
N PHE A 130 12.50 -6.33 -25.45
CA PHE A 130 13.02 -6.86 -26.71
C PHE A 130 12.10 -7.94 -27.28
N ASN A 131 11.88 -7.92 -28.58
CA ASN A 131 10.99 -8.86 -29.27
C ASN A 131 9.60 -8.94 -28.61
N ASN A 132 9.13 -7.81 -28.08
CA ASN A 132 7.85 -7.70 -27.35
C ASN A 132 7.71 -8.74 -26.21
N GLY A 133 8.78 -8.97 -25.46
CA GLY A 133 8.83 -9.93 -24.35
C GLY A 133 9.87 -9.54 -23.29
N TRP A 134 9.98 -10.38 -22.26
CA TRP A 134 10.82 -10.15 -21.07
C TRP A 134 11.66 -11.39 -20.75
N ALA A 135 12.51 -11.81 -21.70
CA ALA A 135 13.38 -12.97 -21.49
C ALA A 135 14.39 -12.73 -20.35
N ASN A 136 14.75 -11.47 -20.13
CA ASN A 136 15.67 -11.03 -19.08
C ASN A 136 16.99 -11.83 -19.07
N SER A 137 17.49 -12.16 -20.25
CA SER A 137 18.71 -12.96 -20.42
C SER A 137 19.91 -12.27 -19.77
N GLY A 138 20.57 -12.96 -18.84
CA GLY A 138 21.67 -12.37 -18.07
C GLY A 138 21.28 -11.18 -17.20
N GLY A 139 19.99 -10.94 -16.93
CA GLY A 139 19.51 -9.82 -16.15
C GLY A 139 19.38 -8.50 -16.92
N GLU A 140 19.39 -8.55 -18.26
CA GLU A 140 19.39 -7.34 -19.10
C GLU A 140 18.16 -6.45 -18.91
N ASP A 141 16.97 -7.05 -18.70
CA ASP A 141 15.74 -6.27 -18.45
C ASP A 141 15.73 -5.69 -17.03
N THR A 142 16.27 -6.41 -16.06
CA THR A 142 16.44 -5.90 -14.70
C THR A 142 17.41 -4.70 -14.69
N THR A 143 18.53 -4.78 -15.43
CA THR A 143 19.48 -3.68 -15.59
C THR A 143 18.82 -2.48 -16.27
N PHE A 144 17.98 -2.72 -17.28
CA PHE A 144 17.22 -1.66 -17.95
C PHE A 144 16.29 -0.93 -16.98
N VAL A 145 15.63 -1.66 -16.08
CA VAL A 145 14.79 -1.06 -15.04
C VAL A 145 15.63 -0.19 -14.09
N ASP A 146 16.79 -0.68 -13.65
CA ASP A 146 17.69 0.07 -12.78
C ASP A 146 18.17 1.37 -13.44
N ASP A 147 18.47 1.34 -14.75
CA ASP A 147 18.91 2.49 -15.52
C ASP A 147 17.81 3.53 -15.69
N MET A 148 16.57 3.09 -15.94
CA MET A 148 15.41 3.99 -15.98
C MET A 148 15.17 4.66 -14.62
N ILE A 149 15.22 3.90 -13.52
CA ILE A 149 15.08 4.45 -12.16
C ILE A 149 16.12 5.53 -11.93
N ARG A 150 17.41 5.24 -12.17
CA ARG A 150 18.49 6.23 -11.99
C ARG A 150 18.26 7.50 -12.82
N ARG A 151 17.88 7.36 -14.08
CA ARG A 151 17.65 8.50 -14.98
C ARG A 151 16.47 9.35 -14.54
N ILE A 152 15.36 8.70 -14.16
CA ILE A 152 14.13 9.38 -13.73
C ILE A 152 14.39 10.12 -12.42
N GLU A 153 15.01 9.46 -11.44
CA GLU A 153 15.26 10.02 -10.11
C GLU A 153 16.33 11.10 -10.08
N ALA A 154 17.22 11.13 -11.05
CA ALA A 154 18.18 12.23 -11.21
C ALA A 154 17.49 13.53 -11.65
N ASP A 155 16.34 13.45 -12.30
CA ASP A 155 15.64 14.56 -12.95
C ASP A 155 14.27 14.90 -12.33
N LEU A 156 13.56 13.89 -11.80
CA LEU A 156 12.24 14.04 -11.23
C LEU A 156 12.23 13.75 -9.72
N CYS A 157 11.33 14.43 -9.01
CA CYS A 157 11.11 14.22 -7.59
C CYS A 157 10.29 12.95 -7.36
N VAL A 158 10.94 11.87 -6.92
CA VAL A 158 10.34 10.57 -6.66
C VAL A 158 10.47 10.25 -5.17
N ASP A 159 9.43 9.67 -4.60
CA ASP A 159 9.49 9.01 -3.30
C ASP A 159 10.10 7.62 -3.47
N THR A 160 11.35 7.46 -3.04
CA THR A 160 12.08 6.20 -3.19
C THR A 160 11.48 5.04 -2.41
N SER A 161 10.64 5.32 -1.42
CA SER A 161 9.89 4.31 -0.69
C SER A 161 8.60 3.85 -1.40
N GLN A 162 8.24 4.48 -2.52
CA GLN A 162 7.02 4.22 -3.27
C GLN A 162 7.28 3.90 -4.75
N ARG A 163 8.17 2.95 -4.98
CA ARG A 163 8.39 2.35 -6.31
C ARG A 163 7.59 1.07 -6.43
N PHE A 164 6.81 0.95 -7.51
CA PHE A 164 5.91 -0.18 -7.74
C PHE A 164 6.12 -0.77 -9.13
N ALA A 165 5.90 -2.09 -9.25
CA ALA A 165 5.95 -2.79 -10.53
C ALA A 165 4.70 -3.65 -10.70
N MET A 166 4.15 -3.66 -11.92
CA MET A 166 3.01 -4.49 -12.28
C MET A 166 3.05 -4.92 -13.72
N GLY A 167 2.38 -6.03 -14.03
CA GLY A 167 2.29 -6.49 -15.40
C GLY A 167 1.43 -7.75 -15.53
N PHE A 168 1.02 -8.01 -16.76
CA PHE A 168 0.19 -9.16 -17.13
C PHE A 168 1.03 -10.19 -17.90
N SER A 169 0.75 -11.48 -17.68
CA SER A 169 1.36 -12.59 -18.42
C SER A 169 2.90 -12.51 -18.36
N TYR A 170 3.59 -12.32 -19.48
CA TYR A 170 5.05 -12.14 -19.48
C TYR A 170 5.48 -10.89 -18.67
N GLY A 171 4.71 -9.79 -18.75
CA GLY A 171 4.94 -8.61 -17.90
C GLY A 171 4.73 -8.91 -16.41
N GLY A 172 3.81 -9.81 -16.08
CA GLY A 172 3.66 -10.37 -14.74
C GLY A 172 4.89 -11.15 -14.31
N GLY A 173 5.48 -11.92 -15.23
CA GLY A 173 6.76 -12.61 -15.02
C GLY A 173 7.91 -11.64 -14.76
N MET A 174 7.96 -10.51 -15.48
CA MET A 174 8.97 -9.47 -15.25
C MET A 174 8.77 -8.78 -13.89
N SER A 175 7.53 -8.45 -13.52
CA SER A 175 7.22 -7.89 -12.20
C SER A 175 7.60 -8.86 -11.07
N TYR A 176 7.36 -10.16 -11.26
CA TYR A 176 7.80 -11.19 -10.33
C TYR A 176 9.33 -11.30 -10.25
N SER A 177 10.03 -11.20 -11.40
CA SER A 177 11.49 -11.17 -11.44
C SER A 177 12.06 -10.00 -10.64
N LEU A 178 11.44 -8.83 -10.72
CA LEU A 178 11.82 -7.67 -9.89
C LEU A 178 11.56 -7.92 -8.41
N ALA A 179 10.46 -8.56 -8.06
CA ALA A 179 10.22 -8.96 -6.67
C ALA A 179 11.29 -9.91 -6.12
N CYS A 180 11.88 -10.77 -6.97
CA CYS A 180 13.00 -11.62 -6.59
C CYS A 180 14.32 -10.87 -6.49
N ASN A 181 14.62 -10.04 -7.51
CA ASN A 181 15.97 -9.51 -7.71
C ASN A 181 16.12 -8.07 -7.18
N ARG A 182 15.02 -7.37 -6.91
CA ARG A 182 14.96 -5.95 -6.49
C ARG A 182 13.96 -5.70 -5.37
N ALA A 183 13.77 -6.66 -4.48
CA ALA A 183 12.86 -6.55 -3.33
C ALA A 183 13.15 -5.32 -2.44
N THR A 184 14.41 -4.88 -2.35
CA THR A 184 14.81 -3.69 -1.59
C THR A 184 14.67 -2.38 -2.38
N VAL A 185 14.42 -2.45 -3.69
CA VAL A 185 14.23 -1.29 -4.58
C VAL A 185 12.76 -0.97 -4.73
N PHE A 186 11.92 -1.99 -4.88
CA PHE A 186 10.47 -1.85 -5.03
C PHE A 186 9.74 -2.05 -3.70
N ARG A 187 8.72 -1.26 -3.50
CA ARG A 187 7.86 -1.34 -2.31
C ARG A 187 6.86 -2.48 -2.41
N ALA A 188 6.29 -2.65 -3.61
CA ALA A 188 5.33 -3.71 -3.87
C ALA A 188 5.28 -4.06 -5.35
N VAL A 189 4.79 -5.27 -5.64
CA VAL A 189 4.50 -5.72 -7.00
C VAL A 189 3.10 -6.27 -7.13
N ALA A 190 2.49 -6.10 -8.33
CA ALA A 190 1.24 -6.73 -8.72
C ALA A 190 1.47 -7.63 -9.94
N VAL A 191 1.13 -8.90 -9.82
CA VAL A 191 1.35 -9.93 -10.85
C VAL A 191 0.00 -10.44 -11.34
N TYR A 192 -0.37 -10.02 -12.56
CA TYR A 192 -1.61 -10.44 -13.21
C TYR A 192 -1.33 -11.68 -14.07
N SER A 193 -1.91 -12.81 -13.75
CA SER A 193 -1.78 -14.09 -14.49
C SER A 193 -0.35 -14.35 -14.97
N GLY A 194 0.63 -14.14 -14.08
CA GLY A 194 2.05 -14.26 -14.37
C GLY A 194 2.63 -15.62 -13.99
N GLY A 195 3.90 -15.82 -14.37
CA GLY A 195 4.71 -16.99 -14.03
C GLY A 195 6.16 -16.61 -13.79
N GLN A 196 7.01 -17.56 -13.42
CA GLN A 196 8.46 -17.34 -13.31
C GLN A 196 9.11 -17.34 -14.71
N LEU A 197 8.74 -16.37 -15.57
CA LEU A 197 9.10 -16.33 -16.98
C LEU A 197 10.40 -15.54 -17.27
N SER A 198 10.74 -14.60 -16.39
CA SER A 198 11.89 -13.68 -16.53
C SER A 198 13.00 -13.95 -15.51
N GLY A 199 13.03 -15.18 -14.98
CA GLY A 199 13.97 -15.60 -13.95
C GLY A 199 13.65 -15.09 -12.54
N CYS A 200 14.31 -15.70 -11.56
CA CYS A 200 14.24 -15.32 -10.15
C CYS A 200 15.53 -15.78 -9.48
N SER A 201 16.55 -14.93 -9.47
CA SER A 201 17.81 -15.21 -8.78
C SER A 201 17.69 -14.72 -7.32
N GLY A 202 17.91 -15.60 -6.36
CA GLY A 202 17.68 -15.29 -4.95
C GLY A 202 16.20 -15.37 -4.57
N GLY A 203 15.52 -14.23 -4.46
CA GLY A 203 14.07 -14.15 -4.18
C GLY A 203 13.71 -14.63 -2.77
N ASN A 204 14.56 -14.36 -1.78
CA ASN A 204 14.34 -14.69 -0.37
C ASN A 204 13.97 -13.45 0.47
N GLU A 205 14.17 -12.26 -0.09
CA GLU A 205 13.85 -11.00 0.59
C GLU A 205 12.34 -10.75 0.59
N PRO A 206 11.82 -10.13 1.66
CA PRO A 206 10.42 -9.76 1.73
C PRO A 206 10.12 -8.58 0.81
N ILE A 207 8.96 -8.63 0.16
CA ILE A 207 8.37 -7.51 -0.58
C ILE A 207 6.85 -7.65 -0.54
N ALA A 208 6.13 -6.53 -0.48
CA ALA A 208 4.67 -6.60 -0.58
C ALA A 208 4.24 -7.14 -1.95
N TYR A 209 3.36 -8.12 -1.95
CA TYR A 209 3.00 -8.90 -3.15
C TYR A 209 1.50 -9.06 -3.29
N ILE A 210 0.96 -8.75 -4.46
CA ILE A 210 -0.39 -9.14 -4.84
C ILE A 210 -0.36 -9.95 -6.12
N GLY A 211 -0.94 -11.16 -6.08
CA GLY A 211 -1.17 -12.00 -7.25
C GLY A 211 -2.64 -11.99 -7.63
N LEU A 212 -2.92 -11.82 -8.93
CA LEU A 212 -4.26 -11.90 -9.50
C LEU A 212 -4.24 -12.99 -10.58
N HIS A 213 -5.13 -14.00 -10.52
CA HIS A 213 -5.03 -15.13 -11.45
C HIS A 213 -6.38 -15.77 -11.74
N GLY A 214 -6.63 -16.08 -13.01
CA GLY A 214 -7.86 -16.76 -13.45
C GLY A 214 -7.84 -18.26 -13.15
N LEU A 215 -8.95 -18.80 -12.64
CA LEU A 215 -9.12 -20.23 -12.37
C LEU A 215 -8.99 -21.09 -13.62
N ARG A 216 -9.47 -20.57 -14.74
CA ARG A 216 -9.55 -21.27 -16.03
C ARG A 216 -8.49 -20.78 -17.01
N ASP A 217 -7.37 -20.20 -16.49
CA ASP A 217 -6.27 -19.72 -17.32
C ASP A 217 -5.65 -20.89 -18.12
N PRO A 218 -5.80 -20.90 -19.47
CA PRO A 218 -5.29 -21.97 -20.32
C PRO A 218 -3.83 -21.78 -20.72
N VAL A 219 -3.25 -20.58 -20.45
CA VAL A 219 -1.88 -20.22 -20.85
C VAL A 219 -0.91 -20.45 -19.69
N LEU A 220 -1.24 -19.90 -18.53
CA LEU A 220 -0.49 -20.08 -17.29
C LEU A 220 -1.45 -20.60 -16.21
N ASN A 221 -1.44 -21.91 -16.00
CA ASN A 221 -2.34 -22.51 -15.02
C ASN A 221 -2.24 -21.82 -13.66
N ILE A 222 -3.39 -21.66 -12.98
CA ILE A 222 -3.48 -20.98 -11.67
C ILE A 222 -2.52 -21.54 -10.62
N SER A 223 -2.11 -22.82 -10.72
CA SER A 223 -1.10 -23.41 -9.85
C SER A 223 0.24 -22.68 -9.92
N THR A 224 0.57 -22.12 -11.10
CA THR A 224 1.74 -21.25 -11.26
C THR A 224 1.60 -19.99 -10.39
N GLY A 225 0.48 -19.28 -10.50
CA GLY A 225 0.21 -18.08 -9.69
C GLY A 225 0.22 -18.37 -8.19
N ARG A 226 -0.36 -19.52 -7.77
CA ARG A 226 -0.32 -19.97 -6.37
C ARG A 226 1.12 -20.17 -5.90
N SER A 227 1.98 -20.79 -6.72
CA SER A 227 3.40 -21.03 -6.39
C SER A 227 4.18 -19.71 -6.22
N LEU A 228 3.90 -18.70 -7.07
CA LEU A 228 4.51 -17.38 -6.96
C LEU A 228 4.09 -16.69 -5.65
N ARG A 229 2.78 -16.70 -5.32
CA ARG A 229 2.22 -16.20 -4.09
C ARG A 229 2.84 -16.86 -2.86
N ASP A 230 2.91 -18.19 -2.84
CA ASP A 230 3.38 -18.97 -1.69
C ASP A 230 4.85 -18.68 -1.35
N ARG A 231 5.66 -18.29 -2.34
CA ARG A 231 7.02 -17.81 -2.07
C ARG A 231 6.98 -16.57 -1.17
N PHE A 232 6.17 -15.57 -1.52
CA PHE A 232 6.12 -14.33 -0.74
C PHE A 232 5.31 -14.47 0.56
N VAL A 233 4.38 -15.41 0.65
CA VAL A 233 3.79 -15.82 1.94
C VAL A 233 4.89 -16.26 2.90
N ARG A 234 5.84 -17.10 2.45
CA ARG A 234 6.98 -17.53 3.27
C ARG A 234 7.97 -16.40 3.56
N ASN A 235 8.40 -15.67 2.52
CA ASN A 235 9.41 -14.62 2.66
C ASN A 235 8.96 -13.50 3.60
N ASN A 236 7.69 -13.14 3.52
CA ASN A 236 7.09 -12.08 4.32
C ASN A 236 6.65 -12.57 5.71
N GLY A 237 6.83 -13.86 6.02
CA GLY A 237 6.48 -14.44 7.31
C GLY A 237 4.98 -14.46 7.59
N CYS A 238 4.16 -14.47 6.56
CA CYS A 238 2.71 -14.52 6.70
C CYS A 238 2.25 -15.88 7.23
N THR A 239 1.12 -15.89 7.93
CA THR A 239 0.47 -17.14 8.35
C THR A 239 0.02 -17.91 7.10
N PRO A 240 0.53 -19.14 6.88
CA PRO A 240 0.07 -19.95 5.76
C PRO A 240 -1.43 -20.24 5.87
N GLN A 241 -2.13 -20.06 4.75
CA GLN A 241 -3.56 -20.39 4.65
C GLN A 241 -3.88 -20.90 3.24
N ASN A 242 -4.99 -21.59 3.10
CA ASN A 242 -5.55 -21.97 1.81
C ASN A 242 -6.67 -20.97 1.46
N PRO A 243 -6.38 -19.89 0.71
CA PRO A 243 -7.36 -18.86 0.46
C PRO A 243 -8.54 -19.43 -0.33
N PRO A 244 -9.78 -19.02 -0.04
CA PRO A 244 -10.93 -19.40 -0.84
C PRO A 244 -10.79 -18.88 -2.27
N GLU A 245 -11.30 -19.66 -3.21
CA GLU A 245 -11.35 -19.29 -4.62
C GLU A 245 -12.81 -19.40 -5.10
N PRO A 246 -13.23 -18.59 -6.08
CA PRO A 246 -14.62 -18.64 -6.55
C PRO A 246 -14.93 -19.97 -7.19
N ALA A 247 -16.21 -20.38 -7.18
CA ALA A 247 -16.64 -21.58 -7.88
C ALA A 247 -16.49 -21.39 -9.40
N GLN A 248 -16.07 -22.43 -10.10
CA GLN A 248 -16.01 -22.41 -11.56
C GLN A 248 -17.43 -22.22 -12.14
N GLY A 249 -17.59 -21.31 -13.07
CA GLY A 249 -18.88 -20.89 -13.64
C GLY A 249 -19.55 -19.75 -12.89
N SER A 250 -19.04 -19.31 -11.75
CA SER A 250 -19.61 -18.21 -10.97
C SER A 250 -19.40 -16.83 -11.60
N LEU A 251 -18.37 -16.68 -12.45
CA LEU A 251 -17.94 -15.42 -13.04
C LEU A 251 -17.68 -14.32 -11.98
N THR A 252 -17.18 -14.71 -10.81
CA THR A 252 -16.89 -13.82 -9.69
C THR A 252 -15.41 -13.85 -9.33
N HIS A 253 -15.00 -13.02 -8.38
CA HIS A 253 -13.65 -13.02 -7.81
C HIS A 253 -13.68 -13.06 -6.28
N ILE A 254 -12.57 -13.50 -5.69
CA ILE A 254 -12.33 -13.41 -4.25
C ILE A 254 -10.94 -12.84 -4.03
N VAL A 255 -10.84 -11.79 -3.21
CA VAL A 255 -9.57 -11.20 -2.79
C VAL A 255 -9.32 -11.57 -1.34
N THR A 256 -8.20 -12.24 -1.07
CA THR A 256 -7.78 -12.65 0.26
C THR A 256 -6.48 -11.93 0.64
N TYR A 257 -6.47 -11.26 1.77
CA TYR A 257 -5.26 -10.74 2.40
C TYR A 257 -4.74 -11.74 3.43
N TYR A 258 -3.45 -12.03 3.39
CA TYR A 258 -2.81 -12.92 4.36
C TYR A 258 -2.58 -12.21 5.68
N SER A 259 -2.86 -12.90 6.79
CA SER A 259 -2.60 -12.43 8.14
C SER A 259 -1.17 -12.78 8.60
N GLY A 260 -0.74 -12.18 9.72
CA GLY A 260 0.54 -12.50 10.36
C GLY A 260 1.79 -12.14 9.55
N CYS A 261 1.63 -11.45 8.42
CA CYS A 261 2.78 -10.98 7.65
C CYS A 261 3.64 -10.00 8.45
N ARG A 262 4.95 -10.01 8.20
CA ARG A 262 5.85 -8.97 8.73
C ARG A 262 5.27 -7.58 8.40
N ALA A 263 5.33 -6.66 9.37
CA ALA A 263 4.85 -5.30 9.20
C ALA A 263 5.44 -4.65 7.93
N GLY A 264 4.58 -4.06 7.12
CA GLY A 264 4.97 -3.45 5.86
C GLY A 264 5.09 -4.40 4.66
N TYR A 265 4.96 -5.71 4.82
CA TYR A 265 5.10 -6.68 3.73
C TYR A 265 3.85 -7.55 3.53
N PRO A 266 2.67 -6.95 3.28
CA PRO A 266 1.45 -7.71 3.06
C PRO A 266 1.54 -8.60 1.83
N VAL A 267 0.80 -9.71 1.87
CA VAL A 267 0.53 -10.56 0.71
C VAL A 267 -0.98 -10.59 0.47
N ALA A 268 -1.37 -10.44 -0.78
CA ALA A 268 -2.75 -10.59 -1.21
C ALA A 268 -2.86 -11.57 -2.38
N TRP A 269 -3.99 -12.26 -2.46
CA TRP A 269 -4.33 -13.17 -3.55
C TRP A 269 -5.73 -12.86 -4.04
N ALA A 270 -5.86 -12.59 -5.34
CA ALA A 270 -7.12 -12.35 -6.01
C ALA A 270 -7.34 -13.46 -7.06
N ALA A 271 -8.10 -14.47 -6.70
CA ALA A 271 -8.53 -15.51 -7.63
C ALA A 271 -9.85 -15.10 -8.30
N PHE A 272 -9.99 -15.36 -9.60
CA PHE A 272 -11.21 -15.01 -10.32
C PHE A 272 -11.61 -16.09 -11.33
N ASP A 273 -12.90 -16.26 -11.56
CA ASP A 273 -13.43 -17.25 -12.49
C ASP A 273 -13.46 -16.73 -13.92
N ALA A 274 -12.28 -16.61 -14.50
CA ALA A 274 -12.09 -16.32 -15.93
C ALA A 274 -10.83 -17.02 -16.45
N GLY A 275 -10.48 -16.77 -17.72
CA GLY A 275 -9.27 -17.26 -18.38
C GLY A 275 -8.05 -16.38 -18.15
N HIS A 276 -7.16 -16.34 -19.18
CA HIS A 276 -5.92 -15.56 -19.19
C HIS A 276 -6.20 -14.10 -19.54
N THR A 277 -6.56 -13.29 -18.55
CA THR A 277 -6.89 -11.87 -18.73
C THR A 277 -6.41 -11.02 -17.55
N PRO A 278 -5.98 -9.76 -17.77
CA PRO A 278 -5.63 -8.84 -16.69
C PRO A 278 -6.83 -8.05 -16.17
N ASN A 279 -7.96 -8.10 -16.88
CA ASN A 279 -9.09 -7.18 -16.71
C ASN A 279 -10.47 -7.86 -16.58
N PRO A 280 -10.60 -8.93 -15.76
CA PRO A 280 -11.88 -9.62 -15.58
C PRO A 280 -12.93 -8.67 -15.01
N VAL A 281 -14.19 -8.91 -15.44
CA VAL A 281 -15.40 -8.23 -14.94
C VAL A 281 -16.33 -9.28 -14.40
N ASP A 282 -16.83 -9.09 -13.18
CA ASP A 282 -17.78 -10.03 -12.59
C ASP A 282 -19.08 -10.11 -13.40
N GLY A 283 -19.59 -11.32 -13.51
CA GLY A 283 -20.77 -11.64 -14.32
C GLY A 283 -20.51 -11.75 -15.82
N LYS A 284 -19.25 -11.59 -16.27
CA LYS A 284 -18.88 -11.70 -17.70
C LYS A 284 -17.77 -12.74 -17.93
N PRO A 285 -17.91 -13.58 -18.97
CA PRO A 285 -16.93 -14.61 -19.27
C PRO A 285 -15.70 -14.11 -20.04
N GLY A 286 -15.73 -12.89 -20.61
CA GLY A 286 -14.74 -12.34 -21.53
C GLY A 286 -13.97 -11.14 -21.01
N ASP A 287 -13.20 -10.54 -21.90
CA ASP A 287 -12.44 -9.32 -21.66
C ASP A 287 -13.35 -8.10 -21.56
N LEU A 288 -12.78 -7.00 -21.09
CA LEU A 288 -13.42 -5.69 -20.95
C LEU A 288 -13.98 -5.17 -22.28
N GLU A 289 -15.25 -4.82 -22.30
CA GLU A 289 -15.83 -4.02 -23.34
C GLU A 289 -15.41 -2.53 -23.20
N PRO A 290 -15.39 -1.73 -24.28
CA PRO A 290 -15.09 -0.32 -24.20
C PRO A 290 -15.95 0.40 -23.14
N GLY A 291 -15.30 1.09 -22.20
CA GLY A 291 -15.95 1.82 -21.11
C GLY A 291 -16.22 1.01 -19.84
N GLU A 292 -16.08 -0.29 -19.86
CA GLU A 292 -16.19 -1.11 -18.66
C GLU A 292 -14.97 -0.94 -17.73
N LYS A 293 -15.18 -1.24 -16.47
CA LYS A 293 -14.15 -1.08 -15.44
C LYS A 293 -13.97 -2.39 -14.69
N SER A 294 -12.83 -3.04 -14.86
CA SER A 294 -12.47 -4.21 -14.07
C SER A 294 -12.31 -3.86 -12.59
N TRP A 295 -12.71 -4.76 -11.72
CA TRP A 295 -12.49 -4.71 -10.28
C TRP A 295 -10.99 -4.77 -9.92
N THR A 296 -10.13 -5.28 -10.79
CA THR A 296 -8.68 -5.36 -10.54
C THR A 296 -8.03 -4.00 -10.33
N ARG A 297 -8.55 -2.95 -10.98
CA ARG A 297 -8.05 -1.58 -10.90
C ARG A 297 -8.03 -1.03 -9.47
N PRO A 298 -9.17 -0.89 -8.78
CA PRO A 298 -9.19 -0.40 -7.41
C PRO A 298 -8.48 -1.35 -6.44
N VAL A 299 -8.51 -2.65 -6.65
CA VAL A 299 -7.83 -3.63 -5.80
C VAL A 299 -6.32 -3.39 -5.81
N VAL A 300 -5.70 -3.25 -6.98
CA VAL A 300 -4.25 -3.03 -7.08
C VAL A 300 -3.88 -1.59 -6.69
N TRP A 301 -4.71 -0.59 -7.05
CA TRP A 301 -4.48 0.78 -6.61
C TRP A 301 -4.47 0.89 -5.08
N ASN A 302 -5.46 0.32 -4.40
CA ASN A 302 -5.53 0.29 -2.94
C ASN A 302 -4.34 -0.49 -2.34
N PHE A 303 -3.91 -1.57 -2.99
CA PHE A 303 -2.74 -2.32 -2.54
C PHE A 303 -1.45 -1.50 -2.63
N PHE A 304 -1.29 -0.66 -3.64
CA PHE A 304 -0.11 0.20 -3.77
C PHE A 304 -0.19 1.43 -2.86
N THR A 305 -1.36 2.03 -2.71
CA THR A 305 -1.50 3.28 -1.95
C THR A 305 -1.59 3.09 -0.43
N GLN A 306 -1.72 1.86 0.07
CA GLN A 306 -1.66 1.59 1.50
C GLN A 306 -0.32 1.97 2.14
N PHE A 307 0.73 2.14 1.34
CA PHE A 307 2.06 2.53 1.80
C PHE A 307 2.31 4.05 1.78
N GLY A 308 1.32 4.83 1.38
CA GLY A 308 1.41 6.29 1.31
C GLY A 308 1.04 6.95 2.61
N GLY A 309 2.03 7.34 3.34
CA GLY A 309 2.04 8.18 4.53
C GLY A 309 3.45 8.15 5.05
N SER A 310 4.00 9.30 5.43
CA SER A 310 5.36 9.45 5.94
C SER A 310 5.66 8.41 7.03
N ASP A 311 6.11 7.23 6.59
CA ASP A 311 6.67 6.24 7.49
C ASP A 311 8.15 6.11 7.14
N PRO A 312 9.05 6.69 7.98
CA PRO A 312 10.47 6.52 7.79
C PRO A 312 10.79 5.08 8.14
N ASN A 313 11.39 4.36 7.20
CA ASN A 313 12.23 3.18 7.36
C ASN A 313 12.02 2.42 8.70
N PRO A 314 11.49 1.18 8.70
CA PRO A 314 11.31 0.47 9.96
C PRO A 314 12.68 0.34 10.63
N THR A 315 12.88 1.09 11.69
CA THR A 315 13.97 0.85 12.65
C THR A 315 13.89 -0.63 13.04
N PRO A 316 14.99 -1.39 13.01
CA PRO A 316 14.97 -2.78 13.46
C PRO A 316 14.44 -2.79 14.91
N THR A 317 13.23 -3.26 15.08
CA THR A 317 12.65 -3.48 16.41
C THR A 317 13.54 -4.49 17.13
N PRO A 318 13.98 -4.23 18.35
CA PRO A 318 14.75 -5.18 19.12
C PRO A 318 13.97 -6.50 19.22
N THR A 319 14.67 -7.62 19.05
CA THR A 319 14.15 -8.99 19.14
C THR A 319 13.18 -9.09 20.33
N PRO A 320 11.91 -9.43 20.14
CA PRO A 320 11.00 -9.57 21.27
C PRO A 320 11.39 -10.81 22.07
N THR A 321 11.58 -10.61 23.36
CA THR A 321 11.48 -11.66 24.38
C THR A 321 10.16 -12.41 24.15
N PRO A 322 10.09 -13.75 24.27
CA PRO A 322 8.90 -14.51 23.95
C PRO A 322 7.71 -14.03 24.80
N THR A 323 6.79 -13.35 24.14
CA THR A 323 5.49 -12.99 24.72
C THR A 323 4.52 -14.13 24.47
N PRO A 324 3.66 -14.47 25.43
CA PRO A 324 2.75 -15.60 25.34
C PRO A 324 1.80 -15.46 24.13
N THR A 325 1.46 -16.60 23.56
CA THR A 325 0.53 -16.85 22.44
C THR A 325 -0.59 -15.82 22.34
N PRO A 326 -0.81 -15.17 21.16
CA PRO A 326 -1.94 -14.26 21.01
C PRO A 326 -3.24 -15.07 21.08
N THR A 327 -3.99 -14.85 22.12
CA THR A 327 -5.42 -15.13 22.17
C THR A 327 -6.08 -14.39 21.03
N VAL A 328 -6.86 -15.10 20.21
CA VAL A 328 -7.79 -14.52 19.24
C VAL A 328 -8.61 -13.48 19.98
N ASN A 329 -8.40 -12.18 19.68
CA ASN A 329 -9.25 -11.16 20.27
C ASN A 329 -10.66 -11.38 19.73
N PRO A 330 -11.67 -11.54 20.58
CA PRO A 330 -13.06 -11.54 20.15
C PRO A 330 -13.35 -10.21 19.43
N PRO A 331 -14.32 -10.16 18.50
CA PRO A 331 -14.68 -8.94 17.80
C PRO A 331 -14.88 -7.81 18.82
N THR A 332 -14.10 -6.74 18.67
CA THR A 332 -14.15 -5.63 19.64
C THR A 332 -15.48 -4.90 19.43
N THR A 333 -16.45 -5.17 20.30
CA THR A 333 -17.72 -4.44 20.34
C THR A 333 -17.59 -3.28 21.33
N GLY A 334 -17.99 -2.08 20.93
CA GLY A 334 -17.96 -0.90 21.78
C GLY A 334 -18.51 0.33 21.05
N ALA A 335 -18.70 1.39 21.79
CA ALA A 335 -19.12 2.66 21.20
C ALA A 335 -18.00 3.27 20.36
N LEU A 336 -18.37 3.97 19.29
CA LEU A 336 -17.48 4.83 18.50
C LEU A 336 -17.79 6.28 18.87
N LYS A 337 -16.85 6.94 19.53
CA LYS A 337 -17.02 8.30 20.06
C LYS A 337 -16.29 9.31 19.15
N GLY A 338 -17.01 10.28 18.61
CA GLY A 338 -16.44 11.38 17.84
C GLY A 338 -15.60 12.29 18.71
N VAL A 339 -14.34 12.50 18.36
CA VAL A 339 -13.38 13.28 19.15
C VAL A 339 -13.82 14.73 19.29
N GLY A 340 -14.28 15.35 18.20
CA GLY A 340 -14.72 16.75 18.22
C GLY A 340 -16.04 16.99 18.94
N SER A 341 -16.95 16.00 18.93
CA SER A 341 -18.29 16.16 19.54
C SER A 341 -18.37 15.58 20.96
N GLY A 342 -17.50 14.64 21.30
CA GLY A 342 -17.61 13.89 22.55
C GLY A 342 -18.80 12.92 22.60
N ARG A 343 -19.53 12.72 21.47
CA ARG A 343 -20.76 11.91 21.37
C ARG A 343 -20.52 10.62 20.63
N CYS A 344 -21.39 9.64 20.82
CA CYS A 344 -21.28 8.31 20.21
C CYS A 344 -22.01 8.24 18.86
N LEU A 345 -21.45 7.45 17.94
CA LEU A 345 -22.12 7.06 16.70
C LEU A 345 -23.36 6.24 17.06
N ASP A 346 -24.51 6.70 16.60
CA ASP A 346 -25.83 6.28 17.04
C ASP A 346 -26.74 6.00 15.83
N VAL A 347 -27.56 4.99 15.92
CA VAL A 347 -28.63 4.77 14.95
C VAL A 347 -29.87 5.52 15.40
N SER A 348 -30.33 6.48 14.60
CA SER A 348 -31.47 7.36 14.93
C SER A 348 -32.70 6.58 15.33
N GLY A 349 -33.28 6.96 16.48
CA GLY A 349 -34.47 6.32 17.04
C GLY A 349 -34.30 4.84 17.42
N ALA A 350 -33.07 4.35 17.56
CA ALA A 350 -32.73 2.93 17.73
C ALA A 350 -33.41 2.02 16.68
N SER A 351 -33.65 2.54 15.48
CA SER A 351 -34.30 1.84 14.39
C SER A 351 -33.40 0.68 13.90
N GLN A 352 -34.03 -0.46 13.58
CA GLN A 352 -33.37 -1.61 12.97
C GLN A 352 -33.73 -1.76 11.49
N SER A 353 -34.47 -0.82 10.92
CA SER A 353 -34.89 -0.86 9.52
C SER A 353 -33.72 -0.49 8.60
N ASN A 354 -33.64 -1.14 7.42
CA ASN A 354 -32.75 -0.71 6.36
C ASN A 354 -33.00 0.73 5.97
N GLY A 355 -31.93 1.52 5.79
CA GLY A 355 -32.01 2.93 5.49
C GLY A 355 -32.09 3.87 6.71
N ALA A 356 -32.10 3.32 7.95
CA ALA A 356 -32.08 4.16 9.14
C ALA A 356 -30.77 4.98 9.18
N GLN A 357 -30.94 6.32 9.33
CA GLN A 357 -29.85 7.28 9.36
C GLN A 357 -28.98 7.13 10.60
N THR A 358 -27.69 7.23 10.47
CA THR A 358 -26.78 7.36 11.61
C THR A 358 -26.56 8.83 11.97
N GLN A 359 -26.36 9.06 13.23
CA GLN A 359 -26.19 10.39 13.85
C GLN A 359 -25.17 10.30 14.98
N ILE A 360 -24.84 11.40 15.62
CA ILE A 360 -24.18 11.40 16.91
C ILE A 360 -25.22 11.68 18.01
N TRP A 361 -25.05 11.03 19.15
CA TRP A 361 -25.91 11.18 20.33
C TRP A 361 -25.11 11.03 21.60
N ASP A 362 -25.63 11.52 22.75
CA ASP A 362 -25.02 11.27 24.04
C ASP A 362 -24.77 9.79 24.24
N CYS A 363 -23.56 9.43 24.66
CA CYS A 363 -23.19 8.04 24.89
C CYS A 363 -24.02 7.47 26.06
N ASN A 364 -24.86 6.49 25.76
CA ASN A 364 -25.80 5.91 26.72
C ASN A 364 -25.65 4.39 26.89
N GLY A 365 -24.72 3.76 26.12
CA GLY A 365 -24.42 2.33 26.18
C GLY A 365 -25.48 1.42 25.57
N GLN A 366 -26.53 1.96 24.95
CA GLN A 366 -27.58 1.16 24.31
C GLN A 366 -27.09 0.46 23.04
N SER A 367 -27.81 -0.58 22.61
CA SER A 367 -27.43 -1.44 21.49
C SER A 367 -27.27 -0.70 20.15
N ASN A 368 -27.98 0.42 19.94
CA ASN A 368 -27.86 1.29 18.77
C ASN A 368 -26.56 2.11 18.70
N GLN A 369 -25.74 2.04 19.75
CA GLN A 369 -24.43 2.67 19.83
C GLN A 369 -23.29 1.63 19.97
N GLN A 370 -23.62 0.33 19.94
CA GLN A 370 -22.63 -0.74 20.08
C GLN A 370 -22.23 -1.29 18.70
N TRP A 371 -21.02 -0.98 18.29
CA TRP A 371 -20.48 -1.31 16.98
C TRP A 371 -19.41 -2.39 17.09
N ALA A 372 -19.64 -3.53 16.46
CA ALA A 372 -18.68 -4.62 16.37
C ALA A 372 -17.86 -4.49 15.07
N SER A 373 -16.54 -4.48 15.18
CA SER A 373 -15.66 -4.63 14.02
C SER A 373 -15.58 -6.10 13.63
N THR A 374 -15.61 -6.39 12.33
CA THR A 374 -15.38 -7.73 11.81
C THR A 374 -14.04 -7.80 11.05
N ASP A 375 -13.47 -8.99 10.92
CA ASP A 375 -12.24 -9.23 10.15
C ASP A 375 -12.45 -8.90 8.65
N SER A 376 -13.69 -8.90 8.18
CA SER A 376 -14.06 -8.49 6.82
C SER A 376 -14.16 -6.97 6.63
N GLY A 377 -13.86 -6.19 7.68
CA GLY A 377 -13.87 -4.72 7.65
C GLY A 377 -15.26 -4.09 7.79
N GLU A 378 -16.27 -4.82 8.26
CA GLU A 378 -17.60 -4.27 8.53
C GLU A 378 -17.66 -3.70 9.94
N LEU A 379 -18.45 -2.64 10.11
CA LEU A 379 -18.90 -2.15 11.41
C LEU A 379 -20.35 -2.56 11.58
N ARG A 380 -20.62 -3.52 12.46
CA ARG A 380 -21.95 -4.11 12.68
C ARG A 380 -22.60 -3.58 13.93
N VAL A 381 -23.90 -3.30 13.82
CA VAL A 381 -24.78 -2.95 14.93
C VAL A 381 -25.94 -3.96 14.98
N TYR A 382 -26.51 -4.21 16.14
CA TYR A 382 -27.57 -5.20 16.35
C TYR A 382 -27.24 -6.63 15.86
N GLY A 383 -25.98 -6.92 15.60
CA GLY A 383 -25.49 -8.21 15.10
C GLY A 383 -25.69 -8.45 13.61
N GLY A 384 -26.73 -7.93 12.98
CA GLY A 384 -27.08 -8.21 11.57
C GLY A 384 -27.11 -7.00 10.65
N LYS A 385 -26.95 -5.79 11.15
CA LYS A 385 -26.92 -4.55 10.36
C LYS A 385 -25.49 -4.02 10.23
N CYS A 386 -25.11 -3.57 9.07
CA CYS A 386 -23.82 -2.96 8.77
C CYS A 386 -23.96 -1.45 8.59
N LEU A 387 -22.95 -0.72 9.06
CA LEU A 387 -22.77 0.69 8.71
C LEU A 387 -22.56 0.77 7.20
N ASP A 388 -23.36 1.58 6.51
CA ASP A 388 -23.52 1.56 5.06
C ASP A 388 -23.48 2.97 4.48
N VAL A 389 -22.72 3.17 3.42
CA VAL A 389 -22.77 4.40 2.64
C VAL A 389 -23.96 4.31 1.67
N ASN A 390 -24.98 5.14 1.91
CA ASN A 390 -26.25 5.09 1.20
C ASN A 390 -26.07 5.07 -0.32
N GLY A 391 -26.69 4.05 -0.96
CA GLY A 391 -26.65 3.88 -2.40
C GLY A 391 -25.24 3.68 -3.00
N ALA A 392 -24.26 3.28 -2.18
CA ALA A 392 -22.85 3.20 -2.55
C ALA A 392 -22.33 4.53 -3.14
N GLY A 393 -22.88 5.67 -2.73
CA GLY A 393 -22.49 6.99 -3.20
C GLY A 393 -21.04 7.32 -2.81
N THR A 394 -20.36 8.13 -3.66
CA THR A 394 -18.97 8.52 -3.45
C THR A 394 -18.79 10.03 -3.32
N ALA A 395 -19.88 10.80 -3.38
CA ALA A 395 -19.85 12.26 -3.25
C ALA A 395 -19.75 12.68 -1.77
N ASP A 396 -19.11 13.83 -1.53
CA ASP A 396 -19.15 14.48 -0.22
C ASP A 396 -20.59 14.75 0.21
N GLY A 397 -20.92 14.51 1.48
CA GLY A 397 -22.25 14.65 2.01
C GLY A 397 -23.16 13.43 1.82
N THR A 398 -22.67 12.35 1.19
CA THR A 398 -23.45 11.10 1.12
C THR A 398 -23.73 10.58 2.52
N SER A 399 -25.01 10.36 2.83
CA SER A 399 -25.48 9.89 4.13
C SER A 399 -24.90 8.51 4.47
N VAL A 400 -24.61 8.30 5.75
CA VAL A 400 -24.27 6.99 6.29
C VAL A 400 -25.47 6.47 7.06
N ILE A 401 -25.91 5.26 6.70
CA ILE A 401 -27.11 4.59 7.18
C ILE A 401 -26.76 3.21 7.75
N ILE A 402 -27.73 2.44 8.19
CA ILE A 402 -27.58 1.01 8.40
C ILE A 402 -28.36 0.23 7.33
N TRP A 403 -27.82 -0.91 6.95
CA TRP A 403 -28.44 -1.83 6.00
C TRP A 403 -28.11 -3.29 6.36
N ASP A 404 -28.89 -4.26 5.85
CA ASP A 404 -28.50 -5.66 5.98
C ASP A 404 -27.09 -5.88 5.45
N CYS A 405 -26.26 -6.61 6.20
CA CYS A 405 -24.89 -6.88 5.77
C CYS A 405 -24.89 -7.70 4.50
N ASN A 406 -24.30 -7.17 3.44
CA ASN A 406 -24.27 -7.79 2.10
C ASN A 406 -22.84 -7.99 1.57
N GLY A 407 -21.83 -7.58 2.34
CA GLY A 407 -20.42 -7.73 2.00
C GLY A 407 -19.87 -6.75 0.95
N GLN A 408 -20.68 -5.82 0.44
CA GLN A 408 -20.28 -4.84 -0.55
C GLN A 408 -19.34 -3.77 0.03
N ASN A 409 -18.57 -3.10 -0.84
CA ASN A 409 -17.53 -2.15 -0.42
C ASN A 409 -18.09 -0.87 0.27
N ASN A 410 -19.36 -0.52 0.04
CA ASN A 410 -20.03 0.56 0.75
C ASN A 410 -20.34 0.23 2.22
N GLN A 411 -20.14 -1.03 2.63
CA GLN A 411 -20.25 -1.49 4.02
C GLN A 411 -18.89 -1.84 4.64
N LYS A 412 -17.79 -1.57 3.91
CA LYS A 412 -16.44 -1.83 4.40
C LYS A 412 -15.81 -0.53 4.90
N TRP A 413 -15.24 -0.60 6.09
CA TRP A 413 -14.66 0.53 6.80
C TRP A 413 -13.26 0.19 7.29
N ARG A 414 -12.34 1.10 7.13
CA ARG A 414 -10.99 0.98 7.68
C ARG A 414 -10.84 1.95 8.85
N LEU A 415 -10.52 1.40 10.01
CA LEU A 415 -10.16 2.18 11.18
C LEU A 415 -8.67 2.50 11.08
N ASN A 416 -8.34 3.77 10.94
CA ASN A 416 -6.97 4.23 10.74
C ASN A 416 -6.30 4.59 12.07
N ALA A 417 -4.97 4.52 12.12
CA ALA A 417 -4.19 4.81 13.32
C ALA A 417 -4.31 6.28 13.79
N ASP A 418 -4.67 7.20 12.88
CA ASP A 418 -4.90 8.61 13.17
C ASP A 418 -6.30 8.90 13.76
N GLY A 419 -7.08 7.84 14.01
CA GLY A 419 -8.44 7.92 14.54
C GLY A 419 -9.51 8.18 13.47
N THR A 420 -9.15 8.35 12.20
CA THR A 420 -10.16 8.45 11.14
C THR A 420 -10.73 7.08 10.78
N ILE A 421 -11.97 7.04 10.29
CA ILE A 421 -12.62 5.82 9.78
C ILE A 421 -12.94 6.06 8.31
N THR A 422 -12.32 5.28 7.41
CA THR A 422 -12.48 5.47 5.96
C THR A 422 -13.44 4.44 5.37
N ALA A 423 -14.46 4.90 4.63
CA ALA A 423 -15.31 4.07 3.79
C ALA A 423 -14.51 3.53 2.60
N VAL A 424 -14.35 2.21 2.50
CA VAL A 424 -13.49 1.56 1.48
C VAL A 424 -14.02 1.82 0.07
N GLY A 425 -15.34 1.75 -0.13
CA GLY A 425 -15.97 1.96 -1.44
C GLY A 425 -15.87 3.38 -1.98
N ALA A 426 -15.84 4.38 -1.09
CA ALA A 426 -15.83 5.80 -1.46
C ALA A 426 -14.45 6.46 -1.30
N ASN A 427 -13.55 5.85 -0.55
CA ASN A 427 -12.26 6.44 -0.12
C ASN A 427 -12.44 7.82 0.54
N LYS A 428 -13.46 7.92 1.40
CA LYS A 428 -13.81 9.13 2.16
C LYS A 428 -13.96 8.80 3.63
N CYS A 429 -13.78 9.80 4.49
CA CYS A 429 -13.84 9.65 5.94
C CYS A 429 -15.28 9.70 6.46
N LEU A 430 -15.57 8.90 7.48
CA LEU A 430 -16.77 9.02 8.31
C LEU A 430 -16.74 10.37 9.02
N ASP A 431 -17.72 11.21 8.73
CA ASP A 431 -17.70 12.63 9.02
C ASP A 431 -18.99 13.05 9.76
N ILE A 432 -18.83 13.83 10.80
CA ILE A 432 -19.94 14.48 11.47
C ILE A 432 -20.28 15.76 10.70
N SER A 433 -21.47 15.79 10.10
CA SER A 433 -21.91 16.86 9.20
C SER A 433 -21.74 18.25 9.83
N GLY A 434 -21.08 19.16 9.08
CA GLY A 434 -20.83 20.53 9.51
C GLY A 434 -20.03 20.67 10.80
N ALA A 435 -19.28 19.63 11.20
CA ALA A 435 -18.57 19.55 12.49
C ALA A 435 -19.51 19.81 13.70
N GLY A 436 -20.80 19.48 13.56
CA GLY A 436 -21.81 19.70 14.60
C GLY A 436 -21.53 18.89 15.85
N THR A 437 -21.91 19.41 17.01
CA THR A 437 -21.70 18.75 18.30
C THR A 437 -23.01 18.43 19.01
N ALA A 438 -24.17 18.78 18.43
CA ALA A 438 -25.48 18.55 19.03
C ALA A 438 -25.96 17.11 18.79
N ASN A 439 -26.77 16.59 19.73
CA ASN A 439 -27.53 15.35 19.53
C ASN A 439 -28.36 15.43 18.23
N GLY A 440 -28.37 14.35 17.45
CA GLY A 440 -29.08 14.29 16.19
C GLY A 440 -28.31 14.83 14.97
N THR A 441 -27.07 15.34 15.17
CA THR A 441 -26.24 15.72 14.01
C THR A 441 -25.94 14.48 13.19
N LYS A 442 -26.26 14.55 11.89
CA LYS A 442 -26.10 13.42 10.95
C LYS A 442 -24.65 13.06 10.71
N VAL A 443 -24.43 11.78 10.44
CA VAL A 443 -23.15 11.28 9.98
C VAL A 443 -23.22 11.01 8.49
N GLN A 444 -22.16 11.35 7.80
CA GLN A 444 -22.00 11.30 6.34
C GLN A 444 -20.60 10.80 5.99
N ILE A 445 -20.29 10.66 4.71
CA ILE A 445 -18.91 10.59 4.24
C ILE A 445 -18.48 11.95 3.67
N TRP A 446 -17.21 12.30 3.86
CA TRP A 446 -16.63 13.54 3.34
C TRP A 446 -15.17 13.31 2.96
N THR A 447 -14.63 14.14 2.06
CA THR A 447 -13.19 14.13 1.75
C THR A 447 -12.39 14.20 3.06
N CYS A 448 -11.44 13.28 3.23
CA CYS A 448 -10.63 13.21 4.45
C CYS A 448 -9.75 14.46 4.58
N HIS A 449 -9.88 15.18 5.70
CA HIS A 449 -9.09 16.35 6.03
C HIS A 449 -8.50 16.29 7.45
N GLY A 450 -8.74 15.19 8.19
CA GLY A 450 -8.19 14.94 9.53
C GLY A 450 -8.72 15.84 10.65
N GLY A 451 -9.78 16.62 10.39
CA GLY A 451 -10.44 17.45 11.41
C GLY A 451 -11.07 16.60 12.52
N ALA A 452 -11.29 17.21 13.69
CA ALA A 452 -11.82 16.51 14.87
C ALA A 452 -13.22 15.89 14.65
N ASN A 453 -13.98 16.36 13.65
CA ASN A 453 -15.28 15.81 13.23
C ASN A 453 -15.15 14.54 12.38
N GLN A 454 -13.92 14.15 12.00
CA GLN A 454 -13.61 12.93 11.28
C GLN A 454 -12.79 11.95 12.15
N GLN A 455 -12.46 12.32 13.37
CA GLN A 455 -11.71 11.49 14.29
C GLN A 455 -12.65 10.81 15.28
N TRP A 456 -12.44 9.50 15.47
CA TRP A 456 -13.26 8.62 16.28
C TRP A 456 -12.38 7.79 17.19
N SER A 457 -12.81 7.58 18.42
CA SER A 457 -12.18 6.68 19.39
C SER A 457 -13.14 5.60 19.81
N ARG A 458 -12.62 4.43 20.13
CA ARG A 458 -13.42 3.41 20.83
C ARG A 458 -13.56 3.78 22.30
N ALA A 459 -14.79 3.65 22.82
CA ALA A 459 -15.13 3.91 24.21
C ALA A 459 -15.70 2.66 24.87
#